data_e1d74c433f9a0faa2c3dd33cae9082f9
#
_entry.id   e1d74c433f9a0faa2c3dd33cae9082f9
#
_cell.length_a   1.000
_cell.length_b   1.000
_cell.length_c   1.000
_cell.angle_alpha   90.00
_cell.angle_beta   90.00
_cell.angle_gamma   90.00
#
_symmetry.space_group_name_H-M   'P 1'
#
loop_
_entity.id
_entity.type
_entity.pdbx_description
1 polymer ?
#
loop_
_entity_poly.entity_id
_entity_poly.type
_entity_poly.pdbx_seq_one_letter_code
_entity_poly.pdbx_strand_id
1 'polypeptide(L)'
;MSFLDNPKNAGTALWIIGIIQMLLGIIGLVSGILDDETDTLTAIIGGLGVIIVGFLYFGFGKKIRGGAISAKWDIVCEFVMLTATVTFVSGVFGYAGDVSGWIGSIVIGLVLALIIYWVYKRMTDGKTDTLDKILWIILVVVMVLSLLSNLLLIFAFPIGTVEGICGVIISLFLLVALFDNEVKSKMGM
;
A
#
# COMPACT_ATOMS: atom_id res chain seq x y z
N MET A 1 22.68 8.43 -9.19
CA MET A 1 21.54 7.84 -8.45
C MET A 1 21.56 6.35 -8.69
N SER A 2 21.55 5.53 -7.63
CA SER A 2 21.39 4.08 -7.78
C SER A 2 19.97 3.76 -8.28
N PHE A 3 19.78 2.58 -8.87
CA PHE A 3 18.47 2.10 -9.33
C PHE A 3 17.41 2.18 -8.20
N LEU A 4 17.80 1.84 -6.98
CA LEU A 4 16.92 1.80 -5.80
C LEU A 4 16.63 3.18 -5.20
N ASP A 5 17.41 4.19 -5.54
CA ASP A 5 17.26 5.56 -5.04
C ASP A 5 16.46 6.47 -6.00
N ASN A 6 16.00 5.89 -7.12
CA ASN A 6 15.26 6.64 -8.13
C ASN A 6 13.74 6.53 -7.89
N PRO A 7 13.05 7.63 -7.53
CA PRO A 7 11.60 7.64 -7.30
C PRO A 7 10.80 7.09 -8.49
N LYS A 8 11.24 7.32 -9.72
CA LYS A 8 10.55 6.85 -10.93
C LYS A 8 10.44 5.33 -10.99
N ASN A 9 11.43 4.60 -10.46
CA ASN A 9 11.39 3.13 -10.44
C ASN A 9 10.34 2.64 -9.44
N ALA A 10 10.28 3.21 -8.24
CA ALA A 10 9.23 2.93 -7.27
C ALA A 10 7.84 3.31 -7.81
N GLY A 11 7.72 4.48 -8.44
CA GLY A 11 6.48 4.90 -9.09
C GLY A 11 6.06 3.97 -10.23
N THR A 12 7.01 3.43 -11.00
CA THR A 12 6.71 2.44 -12.06
C THR A 12 6.26 1.11 -11.45
N ALA A 13 6.91 0.64 -10.39
CA ALA A 13 6.51 -0.58 -9.68
C ALA A 13 5.08 -0.46 -9.10
N LEU A 14 4.75 0.66 -8.43
CA LEU A 14 3.40 0.94 -7.95
C LEU A 14 2.36 0.99 -9.09
N TRP A 15 2.71 1.61 -10.20
CA TRP A 15 1.85 1.68 -11.38
C TRP A 15 1.55 0.28 -11.96
N ILE A 16 2.57 -0.60 -12.03
CA ILE A 16 2.42 -1.99 -12.48
C ILE A 16 1.52 -2.77 -11.52
N ILE A 17 1.76 -2.70 -10.19
CA ILE A 17 0.91 -3.34 -9.19
C ILE A 17 -0.53 -2.87 -9.34
N GLY A 18 -0.75 -1.57 -9.53
CA GLY A 18 -2.08 -1.01 -9.71
C GLY A 18 -2.82 -1.62 -10.90
N ILE A 19 -2.13 -1.81 -12.04
CA ILE A 19 -2.72 -2.47 -13.22
C ILE A 19 -3.04 -3.93 -12.91
N ILE A 20 -2.10 -4.67 -12.30
CA ILE A 20 -2.31 -6.09 -11.96
C ILE A 20 -3.51 -6.23 -11.03
N GLN A 21 -3.60 -5.43 -9.98
CA GLN A 21 -4.73 -5.46 -9.04
C GLN A 21 -6.07 -5.16 -9.72
N MET A 22 -6.12 -4.16 -10.62
CA MET A 22 -7.34 -3.88 -11.38
C MET A 22 -7.75 -5.08 -12.25
N LEU A 23 -6.81 -5.71 -12.95
CA LEU A 23 -7.09 -6.89 -13.78
C LEU A 23 -7.54 -8.08 -12.93
N LEU A 24 -6.88 -8.34 -11.79
CA LEU A 24 -7.28 -9.40 -10.87
C LEU A 24 -8.67 -9.16 -10.28
N GLY A 25 -8.98 -7.92 -9.93
CA GLY A 25 -10.31 -7.56 -9.45
C GLY A 25 -11.40 -7.79 -10.50
N ILE A 26 -11.14 -7.45 -11.78
CA ILE A 26 -12.07 -7.73 -12.88
C ILE A 26 -12.23 -9.25 -13.09
N ILE A 27 -11.12 -9.98 -13.12
CA ILE A 27 -11.16 -11.46 -13.28
C ILE A 27 -11.92 -12.09 -12.12
N GLY A 28 -11.60 -11.70 -10.87
CA GLY A 28 -12.26 -12.20 -9.68
C GLY A 28 -13.76 -11.91 -9.65
N LEU A 29 -14.16 -10.71 -10.10
CA LEU A 29 -15.55 -10.33 -10.24
C LEU A 29 -16.29 -11.19 -11.27
N VAL A 30 -15.73 -11.35 -12.46
CA VAL A 30 -16.33 -12.12 -13.56
C VAL A 30 -16.37 -13.60 -13.20
N SER A 31 -15.25 -14.17 -12.74
CA SER A 31 -15.20 -15.60 -12.39
C SER A 31 -16.14 -15.96 -11.22
N GLY A 32 -16.18 -15.12 -10.20
CA GLY A 32 -17.02 -15.37 -9.04
C GLY A 32 -18.53 -15.19 -9.30
N ILE A 33 -18.93 -14.38 -10.32
CA ILE A 33 -20.33 -14.31 -10.77
C ILE A 33 -20.72 -15.54 -11.60
N LEU A 34 -19.76 -16.12 -12.32
CA LEU A 34 -19.98 -17.28 -13.17
C LEU A 34 -19.84 -18.61 -12.42
N ASP A 35 -19.34 -18.59 -11.21
CA ASP A 35 -19.16 -19.78 -10.37
C ASP A 35 -20.37 -19.95 -9.46
N ASP A 36 -21.10 -21.05 -9.66
CA ASP A 36 -22.31 -21.40 -8.88
C ASP A 36 -22.02 -21.70 -7.39
N GLU A 37 -20.76 -22.00 -7.03
CA GLU A 37 -20.35 -22.28 -5.66
C GLU A 37 -19.95 -21.00 -4.88
N THR A 38 -19.64 -19.93 -5.58
CA THR A 38 -19.24 -18.65 -4.96
C THR A 38 -20.46 -17.76 -4.71
N ASP A 39 -20.58 -17.23 -3.49
CA ASP A 39 -21.60 -16.20 -3.22
C ASP A 39 -21.35 -14.96 -4.10
N THR A 40 -22.32 -14.69 -4.98
CA THR A 40 -22.26 -13.60 -5.97
C THR A 40 -21.97 -12.25 -5.31
N LEU A 41 -22.50 -12.00 -4.11
CA LEU A 41 -22.27 -10.75 -3.37
C LEU A 41 -20.82 -10.65 -2.93
N THR A 42 -20.21 -11.73 -2.46
CA THR A 42 -18.79 -11.83 -2.11
C THR A 42 -17.90 -11.50 -3.32
N ALA A 43 -18.22 -12.08 -4.48
CA ALA A 43 -17.48 -11.83 -5.71
C ALA A 43 -17.57 -10.35 -6.14
N ILE A 44 -18.77 -9.75 -6.09
CA ILE A 44 -18.96 -8.35 -6.49
C ILE A 44 -18.24 -7.41 -5.54
N ILE A 45 -18.47 -7.55 -4.23
CA ILE A 45 -17.87 -6.64 -3.23
C ILE A 45 -16.36 -6.80 -3.25
N GLY A 46 -15.83 -8.02 -3.16
CA GLY A 46 -14.39 -8.28 -3.15
C GLY A 46 -13.71 -7.82 -4.44
N GLY A 47 -14.26 -8.14 -5.60
CA GLY A 47 -13.73 -7.70 -6.90
C GLY A 47 -13.67 -6.18 -7.05
N LEU A 48 -14.73 -5.46 -6.64
CA LEU A 48 -14.75 -4.00 -6.63
C LEU A 48 -13.68 -3.43 -5.69
N GLY A 49 -13.51 -4.03 -4.50
CA GLY A 49 -12.46 -3.62 -3.55
C GLY A 49 -11.07 -3.69 -4.16
N VAL A 50 -10.74 -4.82 -4.80
CA VAL A 50 -9.44 -5.03 -5.47
C VAL A 50 -9.24 -4.03 -6.62
N ILE A 51 -10.28 -3.74 -7.43
CA ILE A 51 -10.22 -2.73 -8.50
C ILE A 51 -9.92 -1.33 -7.92
N ILE A 52 -10.61 -0.94 -6.85
CA ILE A 52 -10.41 0.38 -6.22
C ILE A 52 -9.00 0.49 -5.65
N VAL A 53 -8.51 -0.53 -4.95
CA VAL A 53 -7.12 -0.58 -4.45
C VAL A 53 -6.13 -0.47 -5.60
N GLY A 54 -6.36 -1.19 -6.69
CA GLY A 54 -5.55 -1.10 -7.91
C GLY A 54 -5.52 0.34 -8.48
N PHE A 55 -6.66 1.01 -8.49
CA PHE A 55 -6.75 2.40 -8.94
C PHE A 55 -5.95 3.38 -8.06
N LEU A 56 -5.95 3.16 -6.73
CA LEU A 56 -5.17 3.94 -5.78
C LEU A 56 -3.66 3.79 -6.04
N TYR A 57 -3.18 2.55 -6.16
CA TYR A 57 -1.78 2.27 -6.48
C TYR A 57 -1.37 2.83 -7.85
N PHE A 58 -2.21 2.64 -8.88
CA PHE A 58 -1.99 3.17 -10.21
C PHE A 58 -1.87 4.71 -10.20
N GLY A 59 -2.81 5.40 -9.55
CA GLY A 59 -2.83 6.85 -9.46
C GLY A 59 -1.61 7.41 -8.75
N PHE A 60 -1.23 6.81 -7.62
CA PHE A 60 -0.05 7.22 -6.86
C PHE A 60 1.25 6.93 -7.63
N GLY A 61 1.37 5.74 -8.22
CA GLY A 61 2.50 5.39 -9.06
C GLY A 61 2.66 6.34 -10.25
N LYS A 62 1.56 6.76 -10.89
CA LYS A 62 1.56 7.74 -11.97
C LYS A 62 2.07 9.12 -11.51
N LYS A 63 1.68 9.59 -10.31
CA LYS A 63 2.16 10.87 -9.74
C LYS A 63 3.68 10.86 -9.54
N ILE A 64 4.22 9.79 -8.95
CA ILE A 64 5.68 9.66 -8.73
C ILE A 64 6.42 9.51 -10.04
N ARG A 65 5.98 8.61 -10.93
CA ARG A 65 6.59 8.38 -12.24
C ARG A 65 6.61 9.63 -13.11
N GLY A 66 5.53 10.42 -13.08
CA GLY A 66 5.39 11.68 -13.81
C GLY A 66 6.12 12.86 -13.17
N GLY A 67 6.75 12.69 -12.00
CA GLY A 67 7.49 13.74 -11.31
C GLY A 67 6.61 14.77 -10.59
N ALA A 68 5.30 14.53 -10.46
CA ALA A 68 4.41 15.38 -9.67
C ALA A 68 4.74 15.32 -8.17
N ILE A 69 5.29 14.17 -7.71
CA ILE A 69 5.86 13.98 -6.39
C ILE A 69 7.27 13.42 -6.59
N SER A 70 8.29 14.13 -6.14
CA SER A 70 9.69 13.76 -6.36
C SER A 70 10.54 13.80 -5.09
N ALA A 71 10.19 14.59 -4.09
CA ALA A 71 10.90 14.62 -2.81
C ALA A 71 10.64 13.33 -2.04
N LYS A 72 11.69 12.73 -1.49
CA LYS A 72 11.60 11.46 -0.75
C LYS A 72 10.68 11.56 0.45
N TRP A 73 10.72 12.68 1.16
CA TRP A 73 9.82 12.96 2.27
C TRP A 73 8.35 12.91 1.86
N ASP A 74 7.99 13.62 0.79
CA ASP A 74 6.61 13.67 0.31
C ASP A 74 6.13 12.29 -0.14
N ILE A 75 7.01 11.50 -0.79
CA ILE A 75 6.68 10.12 -1.20
C ILE A 75 6.42 9.25 0.02
N VAL A 76 7.24 9.34 1.07
CA VAL A 76 7.03 8.56 2.31
C VAL A 76 5.71 8.96 2.98
N CYS A 77 5.43 10.27 3.13
CA CYS A 77 4.19 10.76 3.72
C CYS A 77 2.96 10.30 2.93
N GLU A 78 2.97 10.52 1.61
CA GLU A 78 1.86 10.12 0.73
C GLU A 78 1.68 8.59 0.70
N PHE A 79 2.76 7.80 0.84
CA PHE A 79 2.67 6.35 0.94
C PHE A 79 1.99 5.91 2.24
N VAL A 80 2.27 6.56 3.37
CA VAL A 80 1.57 6.32 4.64
C VAL A 80 0.08 6.65 4.49
N MET A 81 -0.26 7.78 3.84
CA MET A 81 -1.65 8.15 3.56
C MET A 81 -2.33 7.16 2.62
N LEU A 82 -1.65 6.70 1.56
CA LEU A 82 -2.13 5.65 0.68
C LEU A 82 -2.43 4.37 1.45
N THR A 83 -1.53 3.95 2.35
CA THR A 83 -1.73 2.76 3.19
C THR A 83 -2.97 2.90 4.07
N ALA A 84 -3.21 4.06 4.68
CA ALA A 84 -4.44 4.32 5.44
C ALA A 84 -5.69 4.15 4.56
N THR A 85 -5.67 4.73 3.35
CA THR A 85 -6.79 4.67 2.41
C THR A 85 -7.04 3.23 1.94
N VAL A 86 -5.99 2.50 1.58
CA VAL A 86 -6.08 1.07 1.17
C VAL A 86 -6.63 0.22 2.31
N THR A 87 -6.17 0.42 3.54
CA THR A 87 -6.64 -0.31 4.72
C THR A 87 -8.14 -0.07 4.95
N PHE A 88 -8.60 1.17 4.82
CA PHE A 88 -10.03 1.50 4.93
C PHE A 88 -10.84 0.83 3.82
N VAL A 89 -10.42 0.96 2.56
CA VAL A 89 -11.08 0.33 1.41
C VAL A 89 -11.16 -1.19 1.59
N SER A 90 -10.05 -1.83 2.00
CA SER A 90 -10.01 -3.27 2.24
C SER A 90 -10.98 -3.70 3.35
N GLY A 91 -11.16 -2.89 4.40
CA GLY A 91 -12.16 -3.14 5.43
C GLY A 91 -13.59 -3.05 4.90
N VAL A 92 -13.90 -1.99 4.12
CA VAL A 92 -15.23 -1.77 3.53
C VAL A 92 -15.61 -2.87 2.53
N PHE A 93 -14.64 -3.34 1.74
CA PHE A 93 -14.85 -4.35 0.71
C PHE A 93 -14.47 -5.77 1.15
N GLY A 94 -14.20 -5.98 2.43
CA GLY A 94 -13.83 -7.28 3.03
C GLY A 94 -15.03 -8.18 3.37
N TYR A 95 -16.07 -8.20 2.52
CA TYR A 95 -17.20 -9.12 2.68
C TYR A 95 -16.79 -10.56 2.35
N ALA A 96 -17.12 -11.50 3.22
CA ALA A 96 -16.77 -12.91 3.09
C ALA A 96 -17.98 -13.84 3.33
N GLY A 97 -19.17 -13.46 2.83
CA GLY A 97 -20.39 -14.27 2.93
C GLY A 97 -21.15 -14.13 4.25
N ASP A 98 -20.65 -13.35 5.22
CA ASP A 98 -21.29 -13.11 6.51
C ASP A 98 -21.35 -11.63 6.85
N VAL A 99 -22.55 -11.13 7.15
CA VAL A 99 -22.79 -9.70 7.45
C VAL A 99 -22.13 -9.27 8.77
N SER A 100 -22.11 -10.14 9.79
CA SER A 100 -21.50 -9.79 11.08
C SER A 100 -19.98 -9.69 10.97
N GLY A 101 -19.34 -10.61 10.26
CA GLY A 101 -17.94 -10.56 9.91
C GLY A 101 -17.60 -9.35 9.04
N TRP A 102 -18.48 -8.97 8.11
CA TRP A 102 -18.31 -7.77 7.29
C TRP A 102 -18.33 -6.50 8.12
N ILE A 103 -19.29 -6.34 9.04
CA ILE A 103 -19.32 -5.20 9.97
C ILE A 103 -18.03 -5.14 10.79
N GLY A 104 -17.56 -6.29 11.28
CA GLY A 104 -16.27 -6.40 11.98
C GLY A 104 -15.09 -5.94 11.12
N SER A 105 -15.04 -6.36 9.86
CA SER A 105 -14.02 -5.94 8.88
C SER A 105 -14.02 -4.43 8.65
N ILE A 106 -15.20 -3.81 8.51
CA ILE A 106 -15.35 -2.36 8.35
C ILE A 106 -14.82 -1.63 9.59
N VAL A 107 -15.23 -2.07 10.80
CA VAL A 107 -14.81 -1.44 12.06
C VAL A 107 -13.29 -1.54 12.25
N ILE A 108 -12.72 -2.74 12.05
CA ILE A 108 -11.27 -2.96 12.17
C ILE A 108 -10.53 -2.13 11.12
N GLY A 109 -10.98 -2.17 9.85
CA GLY A 109 -10.39 -1.38 8.77
C GLY A 109 -10.41 0.12 9.06
N LEU A 110 -11.53 0.64 9.59
CA LEU A 110 -11.66 2.04 9.98
C LEU A 110 -10.69 2.39 11.13
N VAL A 111 -10.65 1.58 12.19
CA VAL A 111 -9.76 1.83 13.33
C VAL A 111 -8.29 1.84 12.91
N LEU A 112 -7.87 0.85 12.13
CA LEU A 112 -6.50 0.78 11.62
C LEU A 112 -6.18 1.95 10.68
N ALA A 113 -7.08 2.29 9.78
CA ALA A 113 -6.92 3.45 8.89
C ALA A 113 -6.79 4.76 9.67
N LEU A 114 -7.56 4.95 10.74
CA LEU A 114 -7.46 6.13 11.61
C LEU A 114 -6.12 6.18 12.35
N ILE A 115 -5.60 5.04 12.81
CA ILE A 115 -4.27 4.97 13.44
C ILE A 115 -3.18 5.36 12.42
N ILE A 116 -3.22 4.81 11.20
CA ILE A 116 -2.24 5.14 10.15
C ILE A 116 -2.39 6.59 9.71
N TYR A 117 -3.62 7.10 9.60
CA TYR A 117 -3.88 8.51 9.30
C TYR A 117 -3.35 9.44 10.40
N TRP A 118 -3.44 9.04 11.67
CA TRP A 118 -2.84 9.78 12.77
C TRP A 118 -1.30 9.82 12.63
N VAL A 119 -0.67 8.71 12.25
CA VAL A 119 0.78 8.69 11.94
C VAL A 119 1.10 9.70 10.83
N TYR A 120 0.35 9.68 9.72
CA TYR A 120 0.51 10.65 8.63
C TYR A 120 0.40 12.10 9.12
N LYS A 121 -0.65 12.40 9.89
CA LYS A 121 -0.86 13.72 10.48
C LYS A 121 0.31 14.14 11.35
N ARG A 122 0.82 13.22 12.15
CA ARG A 122 1.96 13.46 13.03
C ARG A 122 3.23 13.76 12.24
N MET A 123 3.50 13.01 11.19
CA MET A 123 4.66 13.26 10.29
C MET A 123 4.59 14.62 9.62
N THR A 124 3.39 15.14 9.35
CA THR A 124 3.17 16.38 8.59
C THR A 124 2.87 17.61 9.45
N ASP A 125 2.88 17.51 10.78
CA ASP A 125 2.57 18.64 11.69
C ASP A 125 3.73 19.64 11.87
N GLY A 126 4.90 19.34 11.30
CA GLY A 126 6.09 20.18 11.35
C GLY A 126 6.80 20.23 12.71
N LYS A 127 6.40 19.41 13.65
CA LYS A 127 7.07 19.26 14.96
C LYS A 127 8.02 18.09 14.91
N THR A 128 9.08 18.14 15.69
CA THR A 128 10.03 17.03 15.83
C THR A 128 10.26 16.77 17.32
N ASP A 129 9.84 15.61 17.79
CA ASP A 129 10.04 15.19 19.17
C ASP A 129 10.41 13.70 19.28
N THR A 130 10.44 13.17 20.51
CA THR A 130 10.78 11.77 20.76
C THR A 130 9.80 10.81 20.09
N LEU A 131 8.54 11.21 19.92
CA LEU A 131 7.52 10.38 19.28
C LEU A 131 7.81 10.16 17.79
N ASP A 132 8.31 11.19 17.10
CA ASP A 132 8.68 11.09 15.67
C ASP A 132 9.84 10.12 15.46
N LYS A 133 10.79 10.07 16.41
CA LYS A 133 11.87 9.07 16.41
C LYS A 133 11.32 7.64 16.56
N ILE A 134 10.35 7.45 17.43
CA ILE A 134 9.70 6.15 17.61
C ILE A 134 8.94 5.76 16.34
N LEU A 135 8.20 6.70 15.74
CA LEU A 135 7.50 6.48 14.47
C LEU A 135 8.46 6.13 13.34
N TRP A 136 9.62 6.79 13.26
CA TRP A 136 10.65 6.43 12.28
C TRP A 136 11.10 4.96 12.45
N ILE A 137 11.38 4.53 13.69
CA ILE A 137 11.76 3.13 13.98
C ILE A 137 10.65 2.18 13.54
N ILE A 138 9.39 2.48 13.88
CA ILE A 138 8.23 1.67 13.49
C ILE A 138 8.13 1.57 11.96
N LEU A 139 8.28 2.69 11.23
CA LEU A 139 8.23 2.68 9.78
C LEU A 139 9.35 1.83 9.17
N VAL A 140 10.58 1.91 9.71
CA VAL A 140 11.70 1.06 9.27
C VAL A 140 11.38 -0.41 9.49
N VAL A 141 10.86 -0.79 10.66
CA VAL A 141 10.49 -2.18 10.95
C VAL A 141 9.39 -2.67 10.00
N VAL A 142 8.36 -1.86 9.79
CA VAL A 142 7.26 -2.20 8.85
C VAL A 142 7.78 -2.39 7.43
N MET A 143 8.70 -1.52 6.97
CA MET A 143 9.28 -1.66 5.63
C MET A 143 10.19 -2.89 5.50
N VAL A 144 10.93 -3.26 6.54
CA VAL A 144 11.71 -4.51 6.56
C VAL A 144 10.78 -5.73 6.49
N LEU A 145 9.71 -5.76 7.28
CA LEU A 145 8.73 -6.84 7.24
C LEU A 145 8.03 -6.92 5.87
N SER A 146 7.68 -5.77 5.30
CA SER A 146 7.12 -5.69 3.94
C SER A 146 8.10 -6.25 2.90
N LEU A 147 9.39 -5.91 3.00
CA LEU A 147 10.43 -6.44 2.12
C LEU A 147 10.51 -7.96 2.21
N LEU A 148 10.52 -8.52 3.42
CA LEU A 148 10.57 -9.98 3.64
C LEU A 148 9.33 -10.66 3.05
N SER A 149 8.13 -10.11 3.27
CA SER A 149 6.88 -10.63 2.71
C SER A 149 6.89 -10.61 1.19
N ASN A 150 7.37 -9.53 0.58
CA ASN A 150 7.47 -9.41 -0.88
C ASN A 150 8.51 -10.37 -1.48
N LEU A 151 9.61 -10.65 -0.77
CA LEU A 151 10.60 -11.66 -1.18
C LEU A 151 9.97 -13.07 -1.21
N LEU A 152 9.12 -13.41 -0.24
CA LEU A 152 8.41 -14.68 -0.23
C LEU A 152 7.38 -14.74 -1.37
N LEU A 153 6.71 -13.62 -1.68
CA LEU A 153 5.72 -13.55 -2.75
C LEU A 153 6.30 -13.82 -4.15
N ILE A 154 7.61 -13.57 -4.36
CA ILE A 154 8.29 -13.87 -5.63
C ILE A 154 8.14 -15.35 -6.03
N PHE A 155 8.02 -16.26 -5.05
CA PHE A 155 7.87 -17.68 -5.30
C PHE A 155 6.43 -18.10 -5.67
N ALA A 156 5.45 -17.21 -5.58
CA ALA A 156 4.06 -17.44 -5.97
C ALA A 156 3.83 -17.16 -7.46
N PHE A 157 4.35 -18.06 -8.32
CA PHE A 157 4.28 -17.96 -9.77
C PHE A 157 2.84 -18.10 -10.32
N PRO A 158 2.46 -17.36 -11.40
CA PRO A 158 3.22 -16.32 -12.12
C PRO A 158 2.95 -14.90 -11.60
N ILE A 159 1.75 -14.63 -11.08
CA ILE A 159 1.31 -13.27 -10.72
C ILE A 159 2.05 -12.78 -9.48
N GLY A 160 2.13 -13.61 -8.45
CA GLY A 160 2.84 -13.28 -7.21
C GLY A 160 4.30 -12.93 -7.43
N THR A 161 4.96 -13.56 -8.44
CA THR A 161 6.33 -13.21 -8.82
C THR A 161 6.45 -11.75 -9.25
N VAL A 162 5.56 -11.26 -10.11
CA VAL A 162 5.59 -9.86 -10.59
C VAL A 162 5.26 -8.90 -9.47
N GLU A 163 4.23 -9.20 -8.67
CA GLU A 163 3.86 -8.39 -7.50
C GLU A 163 4.99 -8.36 -6.45
N GLY A 164 5.61 -9.51 -6.18
CA GLY A 164 6.74 -9.62 -5.26
C GLY A 164 7.94 -8.80 -5.72
N ILE A 165 8.34 -8.87 -6.98
CA ILE A 165 9.44 -8.06 -7.53
C ILE A 165 9.11 -6.56 -7.40
N CYS A 166 7.93 -6.14 -7.80
CA CYS A 166 7.50 -4.75 -7.66
C CYS A 166 7.47 -4.31 -6.18
N GLY A 167 6.95 -5.15 -5.29
CA GLY A 167 6.90 -4.91 -3.86
C GLY A 167 8.29 -4.78 -3.23
N VAL A 168 9.25 -5.61 -3.66
CA VAL A 168 10.67 -5.50 -3.25
C VAL A 168 11.24 -4.15 -3.68
N ILE A 169 11.02 -3.71 -4.93
CA ILE A 169 11.50 -2.40 -5.42
C ILE A 169 10.93 -1.27 -4.57
N ILE A 170 9.63 -1.29 -4.27
CA ILE A 170 8.97 -0.28 -3.45
C ILE A 170 9.52 -0.27 -2.02
N SER A 171 9.59 -1.43 -1.38
CA SER A 171 10.07 -1.57 0.00
C SER A 171 11.52 -1.11 0.14
N LEU A 172 12.38 -1.47 -0.81
CA LEU A 172 13.78 -1.02 -0.83
C LEU A 172 13.88 0.49 -1.06
N PHE A 173 13.11 1.06 -1.99
CA PHE A 173 13.07 2.50 -2.19
C PHE A 173 12.65 3.24 -0.92
N LEU A 174 11.57 2.78 -0.25
CA LEU A 174 11.08 3.40 0.97
C LEU A 174 12.08 3.27 2.13
N LEU A 175 12.77 2.12 2.25
CA LEU A 175 13.86 1.97 3.21
C LEU A 175 14.98 2.96 2.94
N VAL A 176 15.46 3.06 1.69
CA VAL A 176 16.49 4.04 1.31
C VAL A 176 16.02 5.47 1.59
N ALA A 177 14.75 5.79 1.31
CA ALA A 177 14.18 7.09 1.59
C ALA A 177 14.12 7.39 3.10
N LEU A 178 13.73 6.41 3.95
CA LEU A 178 13.73 6.57 5.41
C LEU A 178 15.14 6.83 6.00
N PHE A 179 16.18 6.32 5.34
CA PHE A 179 17.57 6.60 5.75
C PHE A 179 18.17 7.84 5.09
N ASP A 180 17.43 8.54 4.25
CA ASP A 180 17.87 9.81 3.66
C ASP A 180 17.96 10.92 4.73
N ASN A 181 18.95 11.81 4.59
CA ASN A 181 19.20 12.86 5.58
C ASN A 181 18.03 13.85 5.72
N GLU A 182 17.30 14.13 4.64
CA GLU A 182 16.12 14.97 4.67
C GLU A 182 15.01 14.32 5.53
N VAL A 183 14.71 13.05 5.29
CA VAL A 183 13.68 12.30 6.02
C VAL A 183 14.05 12.13 7.48
N LYS A 184 15.31 11.75 7.77
CA LYS A 184 15.82 11.66 9.14
C LYS A 184 15.68 12.97 9.88
N SER A 185 16.11 14.08 9.28
CA SER A 185 16.04 15.40 9.91
C SER A 185 14.59 15.78 10.26
N LYS A 186 13.65 15.50 9.36
CA LYS A 186 12.21 15.76 9.60
C LYS A 186 11.60 14.85 10.65
N MET A 187 12.17 13.68 10.92
CA MET A 187 11.78 12.74 11.98
C MET A 187 12.60 12.91 13.26
N GLY A 188 13.42 13.97 13.36
CA GLY A 188 14.23 14.28 14.54
C GLY A 188 15.39 13.31 14.82
N MET A 189 15.85 12.59 13.77
CA MET A 189 16.92 11.58 13.83
C MET A 189 18.26 12.19 13.44
#